data_ea3c84849191a18c5cdc13f232e72cb7
#
_entry.id   ea3c84849191a18c5cdc13f232e72cb7
#
_cell.length_a   1.000
_cell.length_b   1.000
_cell.length_c   1.000
_cell.angle_alpha   90.00
_cell.angle_beta   90.00
_cell.angle_gamma   90.00
#
_symmetry.space_group_name_H-M   'P 1'
#
loop_
_entity.id
_entity.type
_entity.pdbx_description
1 polymer ?
#
loop_
_entity_poly.entity_id
_entity_poly.type
_entity_poly.pdbx_seq_one_letter_code
_entity_poly.pdbx_strand_id
1 'polypeptide(L)'
;MKKRESFNSRWGFILACIGSAVGMGNIWMFPTRVSLYGGGSFLIPYFIFVALIGFTGVIGEMSFGRGTRSGPIDAFGMACETKCRRRLGETLGWIPVIGALAMAIGYTVVMGWIFRYMLGTFTGSTLAPADIESFGAKFGGMASAWGNNLWQLAALVICMFILMYGVGSGIEKANKVMMPIFFILFVILGIYVAFQPGAAAGYRYIFRVEPEVLAKPSTWIFALGQAFFSLSVAGNGTLIYGSYLPESEDIPASAARVALFDTLAAMLAALVIIPAMATTGAKLDQGGPGLLFIYLPHLIKTMPGGQIIAIIFFVAVFLAGMTSLMNLYEAPIATVQEKTGLGRIPSCMVIAVIGVVASLLIQGIVSDWMDVLSIYICPLGAGFAGIMFFWIFGRSYVESQISKGREKPFTKYFYPVCKYLYIPVCFLVLILGVVLGGIG
;
A
#
# COMPACT_ATOMS: atom_id res chain seq x y z
N MET A 1 -4.50 20.03 25.10
CA MET A 1 -4.16 19.15 23.99
C MET A 1 -3.32 19.92 22.97
N LYS A 2 -2.14 19.41 22.56
CA LYS A 2 -1.40 20.02 21.46
C LYS A 2 -2.28 19.97 20.20
N LYS A 3 -2.27 21.04 19.42
CA LYS A 3 -3.03 21.14 18.17
C LYS A 3 -2.57 20.00 17.23
N ARG A 4 -3.50 19.14 16.77
CA ARG A 4 -3.21 18.08 15.82
C ARG A 4 -2.67 18.69 14.52
N GLU A 5 -1.66 18.08 13.93
CA GLU A 5 -1.19 18.45 12.59
C GLU A 5 -2.31 18.32 11.57
N SER A 6 -2.21 19.01 10.44
CA SER A 6 -3.21 18.96 9.38
C SER A 6 -2.55 19.09 8.02
N PHE A 7 -3.21 18.55 7.00
CA PHE A 7 -2.87 18.83 5.60
C PHE A 7 -3.19 20.29 5.26
N ASN A 8 -2.32 20.92 4.46
CA ASN A 8 -2.49 22.32 4.03
C ASN A 8 -3.46 22.46 2.85
N SER A 9 -3.66 21.40 2.06
CA SER A 9 -4.53 21.44 0.90
C SER A 9 -5.24 20.11 0.66
N ARG A 10 -6.43 20.17 0.05
CA ARG A 10 -7.21 19.01 -0.35
C ARG A 10 -6.45 18.08 -1.30
N TRP A 11 -5.80 18.63 -2.32
CA TRP A 11 -4.99 17.86 -3.26
C TRP A 11 -3.77 17.23 -2.59
N GLY A 12 -3.14 17.93 -1.62
CA GLY A 12 -2.04 17.36 -0.85
C GLY A 12 -2.47 16.14 -0.03
N PHE A 13 -3.63 16.19 0.59
CA PHE A 13 -4.23 15.05 1.28
C PHE A 13 -4.52 13.90 0.30
N ILE A 14 -5.20 14.17 -0.81
CA ILE A 14 -5.54 13.15 -1.81
C ILE A 14 -4.27 12.47 -2.33
N LEU A 15 -3.24 13.23 -2.70
CA LEU A 15 -1.97 12.70 -3.17
C LEU A 15 -1.23 11.90 -2.09
N ALA A 16 -1.32 12.31 -0.82
CA ALA A 16 -0.75 11.54 0.29
C ALA A 16 -1.48 10.19 0.47
N CYS A 17 -2.81 10.17 0.36
CA CYS A 17 -3.58 8.92 0.41
C CYS A 17 -3.32 8.03 -0.81
N ILE A 18 -3.18 8.61 -2.00
CA ILE A 18 -2.78 7.87 -3.21
C ILE A 18 -1.39 7.26 -2.99
N GLY A 19 -0.41 8.04 -2.51
CA GLY A 19 0.93 7.55 -2.23
C GLY A 19 0.99 6.49 -1.11
N SER A 20 0.05 6.54 -0.17
CA SER A 20 -0.12 5.47 0.82
C SER A 20 -0.61 4.17 0.19
N ALA A 21 -1.54 4.25 -0.75
CA ALA A 21 -2.14 3.10 -1.42
C ALA A 21 -1.21 2.54 -2.52
N VAL A 22 -0.62 3.42 -3.34
CA VAL A 22 0.28 3.03 -4.43
C VAL A 22 1.63 2.56 -3.90
N GLY A 23 1.89 1.26 -3.99
CA GLY A 23 3.12 0.65 -3.49
C GLY A 23 3.47 -0.65 -4.21
N MET A 24 4.17 -1.53 -3.52
CA MET A 24 4.59 -2.81 -4.11
C MET A 24 3.40 -3.70 -4.47
N GLY A 25 2.27 -3.57 -3.77
CA GLY A 25 1.02 -4.25 -4.12
C GLY A 25 0.55 -3.97 -5.55
N ASN A 26 0.71 -2.72 -6.02
CA ASN A 26 0.34 -2.32 -7.39
C ASN A 26 1.42 -2.70 -8.42
N ILE A 27 2.70 -2.66 -8.03
CA ILE A 27 3.81 -2.76 -8.98
C ILE A 27 4.21 -4.21 -9.26
N TRP A 28 4.27 -5.09 -8.25
CA TRP A 28 4.64 -6.47 -8.51
C TRP A 28 3.50 -7.46 -8.27
N MET A 29 2.69 -7.25 -7.21
CA MET A 29 1.67 -8.22 -6.84
C MET A 29 0.51 -8.21 -7.82
N PHE A 30 -0.02 -7.03 -8.15
CA PHE A 30 -1.14 -6.92 -9.08
C PHE A 30 -0.84 -7.46 -10.49
N PRO A 31 0.26 -7.08 -11.19
CA PRO A 31 0.59 -7.67 -12.49
C PRO A 31 0.73 -9.19 -12.43
N THR A 32 1.32 -9.72 -11.36
CA THR A 32 1.44 -11.17 -11.14
C THR A 32 0.07 -11.82 -11.02
N ARG A 33 -0.84 -11.24 -10.21
CA ARG A 33 -2.20 -11.78 -10.04
C ARG A 33 -3.00 -11.74 -11.35
N VAL A 34 -2.94 -10.61 -12.08
CA VAL A 34 -3.56 -10.50 -13.42
C VAL A 34 -3.05 -11.59 -14.33
N SER A 35 -1.74 -11.86 -14.30
CA SER A 35 -1.11 -12.87 -15.12
C SER A 35 -1.51 -14.30 -14.74
N LEU A 36 -1.52 -14.64 -13.46
CA LEU A 36 -1.82 -15.98 -12.97
C LEU A 36 -3.30 -16.36 -13.05
N TYR A 37 -4.19 -15.37 -12.94
CA TYR A 37 -5.63 -15.59 -12.85
C TYR A 37 -6.41 -15.15 -14.08
N GLY A 38 -5.78 -15.19 -15.27
CA GLY A 38 -6.45 -15.09 -16.56
C GLY A 38 -6.83 -13.68 -17.01
N GLY A 39 -5.95 -12.71 -16.80
CA GLY A 39 -6.09 -11.38 -17.38
C GLY A 39 -7.41 -10.71 -17.00
N GLY A 40 -8.25 -10.44 -18.01
CA GLY A 40 -9.57 -9.81 -17.84
C GLY A 40 -10.52 -10.57 -16.92
N SER A 41 -10.38 -11.89 -16.81
CA SER A 41 -11.15 -12.69 -15.87
C SER A 41 -10.87 -12.32 -14.41
N PHE A 42 -9.63 -11.93 -14.09
CA PHE A 42 -9.27 -11.43 -12.76
C PHE A 42 -9.70 -9.97 -12.55
N LEU A 43 -9.63 -9.15 -13.60
CA LEU A 43 -9.96 -7.72 -13.50
C LEU A 43 -11.42 -7.48 -13.09
N ILE A 44 -12.35 -8.31 -13.55
CA ILE A 44 -13.78 -8.15 -13.24
C ILE A 44 -14.03 -8.23 -11.73
N PRO A 45 -13.73 -9.32 -11.02
CA PRO A 45 -13.91 -9.36 -9.56
C PRO A 45 -13.04 -8.34 -8.82
N TYR A 46 -11.83 -8.04 -9.30
CA TYR A 46 -10.98 -7.03 -8.71
C TYR A 46 -11.66 -5.66 -8.68
N PHE A 47 -12.20 -5.17 -9.78
CA PHE A 47 -12.91 -3.88 -9.82
C PHE A 47 -14.16 -3.87 -8.93
N ILE A 48 -14.89 -4.98 -8.86
CA ILE A 48 -16.03 -5.12 -7.94
C ILE A 48 -15.56 -4.95 -6.48
N PHE A 49 -14.48 -5.63 -6.09
CA PHE A 49 -13.98 -5.56 -4.72
C PHE A 49 -13.32 -4.23 -4.39
N VAL A 50 -12.60 -3.60 -5.34
CA VAL A 50 -12.07 -2.24 -5.15
C VAL A 50 -13.21 -1.24 -4.94
N ALA A 51 -14.27 -1.33 -5.73
CA ALA A 51 -15.45 -0.47 -5.54
C ALA A 51 -16.10 -0.71 -4.17
N LEU A 52 -16.25 -1.97 -3.74
CA LEU A 52 -16.83 -2.33 -2.46
C LEU A 52 -15.96 -1.81 -1.30
N ILE A 53 -14.67 -2.11 -1.29
CA ILE A 53 -13.75 -1.77 -0.20
C ILE A 53 -13.48 -0.27 -0.17
N GLY A 54 -13.32 0.37 -1.33
CA GLY A 54 -13.18 1.82 -1.44
C GLY A 54 -14.42 2.55 -0.92
N PHE A 55 -15.62 2.06 -1.25
CA PHE A 55 -16.88 2.61 -0.76
C PHE A 55 -17.08 2.38 0.75
N THR A 56 -16.58 1.30 1.32
CA THR A 56 -16.82 0.92 2.72
C THR A 56 -15.64 1.21 3.63
N GLY A 57 -14.52 0.51 3.41
CA GLY A 57 -13.35 0.54 4.28
C GLY A 57 -12.64 1.89 4.28
N VAL A 58 -12.32 2.41 3.10
CA VAL A 58 -11.59 3.69 2.98
C VAL A 58 -12.41 4.85 3.55
N ILE A 59 -13.71 4.95 3.17
CA ILE A 59 -14.60 5.98 3.74
C ILE A 59 -14.73 5.80 5.25
N GLY A 60 -14.89 4.55 5.72
CA GLY A 60 -15.03 4.23 7.13
C GLY A 60 -13.82 4.66 7.95
N GLU A 61 -12.63 4.24 7.57
CA GLU A 61 -11.39 4.57 8.30
C GLU A 61 -11.09 6.07 8.26
N MET A 62 -11.20 6.74 7.11
CA MET A 62 -11.00 8.19 7.01
C MET A 62 -11.99 8.95 7.90
N SER A 63 -13.26 8.53 7.93
CA SER A 63 -14.29 9.17 8.75
C SER A 63 -14.07 8.90 10.24
N PHE A 64 -13.60 7.70 10.59
CA PHE A 64 -13.25 7.35 11.96
C PHE A 64 -12.07 8.18 12.46
N GLY A 65 -10.98 8.27 11.69
CA GLY A 65 -9.84 9.11 12.02
C GLY A 65 -10.21 10.58 12.18
N ARG A 66 -10.98 11.15 11.23
CA ARG A 66 -11.44 12.54 11.30
C ARG A 66 -12.32 12.78 12.52
N GLY A 67 -13.23 11.87 12.81
CA GLY A 67 -14.17 12.01 13.92
C GLY A 67 -13.52 12.00 15.30
N THR A 68 -12.46 11.21 15.46
CA THR A 68 -11.71 11.10 16.73
C THR A 68 -10.51 12.04 16.81
N ARG A 69 -10.00 12.52 15.66
CA ARG A 69 -8.78 13.34 15.55
C ARG A 69 -7.59 12.75 16.31
N SER A 70 -7.47 11.42 16.30
CA SER A 70 -6.43 10.67 17.01
C SER A 70 -5.97 9.46 16.20
N GLY A 71 -4.83 8.91 16.59
CA GLY A 71 -4.35 7.62 16.07
C GLY A 71 -5.21 6.45 16.53
N PRO A 72 -4.93 5.22 16.04
CA PRO A 72 -5.81 4.06 16.25
C PRO A 72 -6.07 3.75 17.73
N ILE A 73 -5.08 3.88 18.61
CA ILE A 73 -5.22 3.52 20.03
C ILE A 73 -6.27 4.39 20.72
N ASP A 74 -6.13 5.71 20.59
CA ASP A 74 -7.07 6.63 21.24
C ASP A 74 -8.43 6.64 20.53
N ALA A 75 -8.44 6.46 19.20
CA ALA A 75 -9.68 6.33 18.43
C ALA A 75 -10.53 5.12 18.90
N PHE A 76 -9.89 3.95 19.07
CA PHE A 76 -10.56 2.75 19.58
C PHE A 76 -10.97 2.91 21.05
N GLY A 77 -10.13 3.57 21.86
CA GLY A 77 -10.43 3.92 23.24
C GLY A 77 -11.71 4.79 23.34
N MET A 78 -11.80 5.85 22.54
CA MET A 78 -12.98 6.73 22.48
C MET A 78 -14.22 5.98 22.01
N ALA A 79 -14.12 5.08 21.05
CA ALA A 79 -15.24 4.26 20.63
C ALA A 79 -15.74 3.39 21.78
N CYS A 80 -14.85 2.64 22.43
CA CYS A 80 -15.21 1.77 23.54
C CYS A 80 -15.79 2.53 24.75
N GLU A 81 -15.31 3.74 25.02
CA GLU A 81 -15.81 4.57 26.12
C GLU A 81 -17.33 4.83 26.04
N THR A 82 -17.91 4.75 24.84
CA THR A 82 -19.36 4.92 24.66
C THR A 82 -20.21 3.74 25.11
N LYS A 83 -19.67 2.52 25.18
CA LYS A 83 -20.42 1.28 25.47
C LYS A 83 -19.70 0.28 26.36
N CYS A 84 -18.39 0.41 26.51
CA CYS A 84 -17.55 -0.52 27.26
C CYS A 84 -16.42 0.22 27.97
N ARG A 85 -15.35 -0.48 28.33
CA ARG A 85 -14.21 0.14 28.99
C ARG A 85 -13.23 0.71 27.97
N ARG A 86 -12.84 1.98 28.09
CA ARG A 86 -11.84 2.65 27.25
C ARG A 86 -10.56 1.83 27.08
N ARG A 87 -10.06 1.20 28.17
CA ARG A 87 -8.84 0.36 28.14
C ARG A 87 -8.93 -0.79 27.16
N LEU A 88 -10.12 -1.40 26.99
CA LEU A 88 -10.30 -2.47 26.01
C LEU A 88 -10.08 -1.96 24.59
N GLY A 89 -10.65 -0.82 24.26
CA GLY A 89 -10.44 -0.18 22.96
C GLY A 89 -8.96 0.16 22.73
N GLU A 90 -8.31 0.78 23.72
CA GLU A 90 -6.88 1.11 23.62
C GLU A 90 -6.02 -0.15 23.42
N THR A 91 -6.31 -1.25 24.13
CA THR A 91 -5.60 -2.53 23.95
C THR A 91 -5.77 -3.06 22.51
N LEU A 92 -6.99 -3.06 21.99
CA LEU A 92 -7.25 -3.48 20.61
C LEU A 92 -6.62 -2.53 19.58
N GLY A 93 -6.52 -1.24 19.89
CA GLY A 93 -5.88 -0.24 19.04
C GLY A 93 -4.36 -0.42 18.87
N TRP A 94 -3.70 -1.17 19.76
CA TRP A 94 -2.30 -1.54 19.59
C TRP A 94 -2.09 -2.50 18.40
N ILE A 95 -3.07 -3.33 18.06
CA ILE A 95 -2.95 -4.31 16.97
C ILE A 95 -2.60 -3.63 15.64
N PRO A 96 -3.39 -2.66 15.11
CA PRO A 96 -3.06 -2.00 13.86
C PRO A 96 -1.80 -1.14 13.96
N VAL A 97 -1.46 -0.56 15.11
CA VAL A 97 -0.23 0.24 15.26
C VAL A 97 1.01 -0.63 15.21
N ILE A 98 1.02 -1.76 15.93
CA ILE A 98 2.12 -2.73 15.87
C ILE A 98 2.19 -3.33 14.47
N GLY A 99 1.06 -3.63 13.85
CA GLY A 99 0.98 -4.09 12.47
C GLY A 99 1.60 -3.11 11.48
N ALA A 100 1.26 -1.83 11.58
CA ALA A 100 1.83 -0.77 10.74
C ALA A 100 3.35 -0.63 10.95
N LEU A 101 3.83 -0.66 12.20
CA LEU A 101 5.25 -0.60 12.52
C LEU A 101 5.99 -1.82 11.97
N ALA A 102 5.47 -3.01 12.22
CA ALA A 102 6.09 -4.26 11.75
C ALA A 102 6.10 -4.33 10.22
N MET A 103 5.02 -3.89 9.55
CA MET A 103 4.97 -3.76 8.09
C MET A 103 6.00 -2.74 7.58
N ALA A 104 6.14 -1.57 8.23
CA ALA A 104 7.14 -0.57 7.90
C ALA A 104 8.57 -1.12 8.01
N ILE A 105 8.84 -1.94 9.03
CA ILE A 105 10.14 -2.59 9.23
C ILE A 105 10.47 -3.53 8.07
N GLY A 106 9.56 -4.42 7.68
CA GLY A 106 9.74 -5.30 6.51
C GLY A 106 9.88 -4.51 5.21
N TYR A 107 9.04 -3.49 5.05
CA TYR A 107 9.07 -2.60 3.89
C TYR A 107 10.38 -1.80 3.79
N THR A 108 11.02 -1.48 4.93
CA THR A 108 12.36 -0.83 4.95
C THR A 108 13.43 -1.70 4.30
N VAL A 109 13.40 -3.02 4.53
CA VAL A 109 14.33 -3.97 3.87
C VAL A 109 14.11 -3.94 2.35
N VAL A 110 12.88 -4.04 1.91
CA VAL A 110 12.49 -3.99 0.48
C VAL A 110 12.90 -2.66 -0.15
N MET A 111 12.70 -1.54 0.54
CA MET A 111 13.11 -0.22 0.06
C MET A 111 14.63 -0.10 -0.10
N GLY A 112 15.39 -0.79 0.74
CA GLY A 112 16.84 -0.89 0.56
C GLY A 112 17.21 -1.61 -0.76
N TRP A 113 16.52 -2.71 -1.09
CA TRP A 113 16.73 -3.40 -2.38
C TRP A 113 16.39 -2.48 -3.56
N ILE A 114 15.26 -1.79 -3.51
CA ILE A 114 14.84 -0.83 -4.54
C ILE A 114 15.85 0.30 -4.68
N PHE A 115 16.31 0.88 -3.57
CA PHE A 115 17.26 1.98 -3.57
C PHE A 115 18.61 1.59 -4.17
N ARG A 116 19.14 0.41 -3.80
CA ARG A 116 20.35 -0.14 -4.39
C ARG A 116 20.22 -0.36 -5.90
N TYR A 117 19.10 -0.95 -6.34
CA TYR A 117 18.84 -1.17 -7.76
C TYR A 117 18.69 0.16 -8.51
N MET A 118 17.96 1.12 -7.95
CA MET A 118 17.81 2.44 -8.54
C MET A 118 19.16 3.13 -8.76
N LEU A 119 20.01 3.21 -7.73
CA LEU A 119 21.35 3.81 -7.88
C LEU A 119 22.22 3.01 -8.83
N GLY A 120 22.11 1.69 -8.82
CA GLY A 120 22.81 0.79 -9.74
C GLY A 120 22.40 0.97 -11.20
N THR A 121 21.21 1.53 -11.49
CA THR A 121 20.86 1.85 -12.88
C THR A 121 21.67 3.01 -13.42
N PHE A 122 21.99 4.01 -12.63
CA PHE A 122 22.81 5.16 -13.07
C PHE A 122 24.27 4.74 -13.38
N THR A 123 24.79 3.73 -12.69
CA THR A 123 26.14 3.21 -12.90
C THR A 123 26.21 2.05 -13.89
N GLY A 124 25.07 1.56 -14.37
CA GLY A 124 24.98 0.35 -15.20
C GLY A 124 25.10 -0.96 -14.41
N SER A 125 25.43 -0.91 -13.13
CA SER A 125 25.65 -2.12 -12.32
C SER A 125 24.39 -2.98 -12.19
N THR A 126 23.19 -2.41 -12.20
CA THR A 126 21.92 -3.15 -12.14
C THR A 126 21.74 -4.08 -13.34
N LEU A 127 22.13 -3.68 -14.53
CA LEU A 127 22.03 -4.46 -15.77
C LEU A 127 23.33 -5.21 -16.14
N ALA A 128 24.35 -5.20 -15.28
CA ALA A 128 25.64 -5.85 -15.55
C ALA A 128 25.59 -7.39 -15.63
N PRO A 129 24.76 -8.13 -14.82
CA PRO A 129 24.74 -9.59 -14.88
C PRO A 129 24.48 -10.12 -16.29
N ALA A 130 25.12 -11.24 -16.67
CA ALA A 130 25.07 -11.75 -18.03
C ALA A 130 23.77 -12.46 -18.37
N ASP A 131 23.28 -13.27 -17.47
CA ASP A 131 22.13 -14.16 -17.60
C ASP A 131 21.23 -14.14 -16.37
N ILE A 132 20.09 -14.83 -16.44
CA ILE A 132 19.09 -14.84 -15.39
C ILE A 132 19.60 -15.45 -14.07
N GLU A 133 20.50 -16.43 -14.14
CA GLU A 133 21.12 -17.05 -12.97
C GLU A 133 22.01 -16.05 -12.22
N SER A 134 22.82 -15.29 -12.95
CA SER A 134 23.65 -14.20 -12.40
C SER A 134 22.80 -13.07 -11.80
N PHE A 135 21.65 -12.75 -12.39
CA PHE A 135 20.68 -11.83 -11.75
C PHE A 135 20.12 -12.41 -10.46
N GLY A 136 19.79 -13.71 -10.46
CA GLY A 136 19.33 -14.43 -9.27
C GLY A 136 20.38 -14.45 -8.16
N ALA A 137 21.64 -14.77 -8.49
CA ALA A 137 22.76 -14.76 -7.54
C ALA A 137 22.99 -13.36 -6.95
N LYS A 138 22.94 -12.32 -7.78
CA LYS A 138 23.07 -10.93 -7.35
C LYS A 138 21.96 -10.53 -6.37
N PHE A 139 20.71 -10.84 -6.68
CA PHE A 139 19.58 -10.55 -5.79
C PHE A 139 19.66 -11.39 -4.52
N GLY A 140 19.94 -12.70 -4.62
CA GLY A 140 20.10 -13.60 -3.48
C GLY A 140 21.17 -13.14 -2.49
N GLY A 141 22.32 -12.67 -2.98
CA GLY A 141 23.36 -12.07 -2.14
C GLY A 141 22.89 -10.80 -1.42
N MET A 142 22.07 -10.00 -2.07
CA MET A 142 21.50 -8.80 -1.45
C MET A 142 20.37 -9.12 -0.47
N ALA A 143 19.55 -10.11 -0.76
CA ALA A 143 18.42 -10.53 0.08
C ALA A 143 18.85 -11.42 1.26
N SER A 144 20.11 -11.82 1.31
CA SER A 144 20.66 -12.59 2.44
C SER A 144 20.74 -11.75 3.72
N ALA A 145 20.88 -12.43 4.85
CA ALA A 145 21.14 -11.76 6.12
C ALA A 145 22.37 -10.84 6.01
N TRP A 146 22.21 -9.59 6.42
CA TRP A 146 23.24 -8.53 6.38
C TRP A 146 23.69 -8.06 4.97
N GLY A 147 23.03 -8.54 3.90
CA GLY A 147 23.39 -8.19 2.51
C GLY A 147 22.95 -6.79 2.06
N ASN A 148 22.03 -6.14 2.82
CA ASN A 148 21.37 -4.89 2.43
C ASN A 148 21.54 -3.73 3.41
N ASN A 149 22.39 -3.85 4.43
CA ASN A 149 22.46 -2.93 5.58
C ASN A 149 22.52 -1.45 5.20
N LEU A 150 23.51 -1.07 4.38
CA LEU A 150 23.71 0.34 3.99
C LEU A 150 22.49 0.92 3.27
N TRP A 151 21.92 0.14 2.36
CA TRP A 151 20.88 0.62 1.45
C TRP A 151 19.53 0.78 2.15
N GLN A 152 19.17 -0.16 3.04
CA GLN A 152 17.95 -0.03 3.83
C GLN A 152 18.06 1.09 4.87
N LEU A 153 19.22 1.28 5.49
CA LEU A 153 19.43 2.38 6.41
C LEU A 153 19.35 3.72 5.69
N ALA A 154 19.94 3.84 4.50
CA ALA A 154 19.86 5.06 3.70
C ALA A 154 18.40 5.36 3.30
N ALA A 155 17.63 4.36 2.85
CA ALA A 155 16.22 4.52 2.54
C ALA A 155 15.39 4.95 3.78
N LEU A 156 15.65 4.33 4.94
CA LEU A 156 15.00 4.70 6.19
C LEU A 156 15.34 6.13 6.62
N VAL A 157 16.61 6.56 6.51
CA VAL A 157 17.03 7.93 6.82
C VAL A 157 16.30 8.94 5.96
N ILE A 158 16.19 8.69 4.64
CA ILE A 158 15.42 9.56 3.73
C ILE A 158 13.95 9.64 4.17
N CYS A 159 13.32 8.50 4.49
CA CYS A 159 11.95 8.46 4.97
C CYS A 159 11.77 9.27 6.26
N MET A 160 12.59 9.01 7.27
CA MET A 160 12.52 9.69 8.56
C MET A 160 12.80 11.19 8.44
N PHE A 161 13.75 11.59 7.59
CA PHE A 161 14.00 13.00 7.31
C PHE A 161 12.74 13.72 6.80
N ILE A 162 12.01 13.12 5.86
CA ILE A 162 10.75 13.69 5.37
C ILE A 162 9.70 13.74 6.49
N LEU A 163 9.58 12.68 7.28
CA LEU A 163 8.60 12.57 8.37
C LEU A 163 8.85 13.58 9.49
N MET A 164 10.11 13.93 9.78
CA MET A 164 10.47 14.94 10.79
C MET A 164 9.91 16.35 10.48
N TYR A 165 9.65 16.68 9.21
CA TYR A 165 9.00 17.93 8.82
C TYR A 165 7.49 17.94 9.06
N GLY A 166 6.89 16.83 9.49
CA GLY A 166 5.46 16.71 9.80
C GLY A 166 4.56 16.49 8.59
N VAL A 167 3.27 16.60 8.81
CA VAL A 167 2.24 16.24 7.80
C VAL A 167 2.23 17.23 6.65
N GLY A 168 2.05 18.50 6.92
CA GLY A 168 1.88 19.52 5.87
C GLY A 168 3.17 19.88 5.13
N SER A 169 4.31 19.95 5.84
CA SER A 169 5.60 20.37 5.28
C SER A 169 6.47 19.21 4.81
N GLY A 170 6.25 18.01 5.33
CA GLY A 170 6.96 16.79 4.97
C GLY A 170 6.12 15.91 4.04
N ILE A 171 5.17 15.16 4.60
CA ILE A 171 4.38 14.14 3.89
C ILE A 171 3.65 14.74 2.69
N GLU A 172 2.92 15.84 2.89
CA GLU A 172 2.14 16.48 1.82
C GLU A 172 3.03 16.96 0.68
N LYS A 173 4.13 17.67 0.99
CA LYS A 173 5.04 18.18 -0.05
C LYS A 173 5.74 17.06 -0.81
N ALA A 174 6.18 16.02 -0.10
CA ALA A 174 6.79 14.86 -0.75
C ALA A 174 5.83 14.18 -1.71
N ASN A 175 4.59 13.91 -1.28
CA ASN A 175 3.60 13.26 -2.13
C ASN A 175 3.15 14.14 -3.32
N LYS A 176 3.10 15.45 -3.17
CA LYS A 176 2.82 16.39 -4.28
C LYS A 176 3.85 16.32 -5.40
N VAL A 177 5.07 15.93 -5.10
CA VAL A 177 6.15 15.75 -6.08
C VAL A 177 6.23 14.31 -6.55
N MET A 178 6.29 13.37 -5.62
CA MET A 178 6.55 11.95 -5.92
C MET A 178 5.44 11.30 -6.73
N MET A 179 4.16 11.53 -6.39
CA MET A 179 3.04 10.88 -7.06
C MET A 179 2.85 11.31 -8.51
N PRO A 180 2.83 12.62 -8.86
CA PRO A 180 2.77 13.00 -10.27
C PRO A 180 3.95 12.48 -11.09
N ILE A 181 5.18 12.52 -10.55
CA ILE A 181 6.36 11.98 -11.23
C ILE A 181 6.19 10.46 -11.46
N PHE A 182 5.75 9.71 -10.45
CA PHE A 182 5.47 8.27 -10.60
C PHE A 182 4.53 7.99 -11.78
N PHE A 183 3.38 8.67 -11.84
CA PHE A 183 2.41 8.46 -12.93
C PHE A 183 3.00 8.84 -14.30
N ILE A 184 3.72 9.95 -14.40
CA ILE A 184 4.37 10.38 -15.65
C ILE A 184 5.38 9.33 -16.11
N LEU A 185 6.24 8.84 -15.21
CA LEU A 185 7.26 7.83 -15.55
C LEU A 185 6.62 6.52 -16.00
N PHE A 186 5.55 6.04 -15.34
CA PHE A 186 4.85 4.82 -15.76
C PHE A 186 4.09 5.01 -17.09
N VAL A 187 3.56 6.18 -17.37
CA VAL A 187 2.96 6.50 -18.69
C VAL A 187 4.05 6.46 -19.79
N ILE A 188 5.22 7.06 -19.55
CA ILE A 188 6.35 7.00 -20.48
C ILE A 188 6.76 5.54 -20.75
N LEU A 189 6.88 4.72 -19.70
CA LEU A 189 7.17 3.30 -19.84
C LEU A 189 6.09 2.55 -20.61
N GLY A 190 4.82 2.84 -20.35
CA GLY A 190 3.69 2.25 -21.06
C GLY A 190 3.71 2.56 -22.55
N ILE A 191 3.97 3.82 -22.91
CA ILE A 191 4.13 4.24 -24.29
C ILE A 191 5.31 3.51 -24.94
N TYR A 192 6.47 3.48 -24.28
CA TYR A 192 7.65 2.78 -24.80
C TYR A 192 7.36 1.30 -25.07
N VAL A 193 6.76 0.60 -24.10
CA VAL A 193 6.46 -0.85 -24.20
C VAL A 193 5.41 -1.10 -25.31
N ALA A 194 4.45 -0.21 -25.50
CA ALA A 194 3.42 -0.36 -26.51
C ALA A 194 3.98 -0.44 -27.95
N PHE A 195 5.13 0.18 -28.20
CA PHE A 195 5.81 0.14 -29.49
C PHE A 195 6.81 -1.05 -29.65
N GLN A 196 6.95 -1.90 -28.60
CA GLN A 196 7.86 -3.03 -28.72
C GLN A 196 7.22 -4.20 -29.50
N PRO A 197 7.97 -4.87 -30.39
CA PRO A 197 7.51 -6.07 -31.07
C PRO A 197 7.06 -7.14 -30.08
N GLY A 198 5.87 -7.71 -30.26
CA GLY A 198 5.31 -8.74 -29.38
C GLY A 198 4.46 -8.22 -28.21
N ALA A 199 4.54 -6.95 -27.84
CA ALA A 199 3.76 -6.35 -26.74
C ALA A 199 2.24 -6.50 -26.92
N ALA A 200 1.73 -6.49 -28.15
CA ALA A 200 0.32 -6.68 -28.46
C ALA A 200 -0.28 -7.98 -27.90
N ALA A 201 0.52 -9.04 -27.74
CA ALA A 201 0.07 -10.28 -27.13
C ALA A 201 -0.25 -10.09 -25.64
N GLY A 202 0.60 -9.32 -24.92
CA GLY A 202 0.38 -8.99 -23.52
C GLY A 202 -0.87 -8.13 -23.31
N TYR A 203 -1.08 -7.11 -24.15
CA TYR A 203 -2.30 -6.30 -24.08
C TYR A 203 -3.56 -7.14 -24.33
N ARG A 204 -3.56 -7.99 -25.36
CA ARG A 204 -4.69 -8.91 -25.61
C ARG A 204 -4.94 -9.83 -24.41
N TYR A 205 -3.89 -10.31 -23.76
CA TYR A 205 -4.01 -11.17 -22.58
C TYR A 205 -4.66 -10.44 -21.40
N ILE A 206 -4.24 -9.20 -21.10
CA ILE A 206 -4.80 -8.41 -19.98
C ILE A 206 -6.31 -8.22 -20.11
N PHE A 207 -6.82 -8.04 -21.33
CA PHE A 207 -8.25 -7.78 -21.54
C PHE A 207 -9.06 -9.01 -21.97
N ARG A 208 -8.42 -10.17 -22.14
CA ARG A 208 -9.11 -11.41 -22.46
C ARG A 208 -9.88 -11.91 -21.25
N VAL A 209 -11.16 -12.19 -21.44
CA VAL A 209 -12.02 -12.81 -20.43
C VAL A 209 -12.28 -14.27 -20.82
N GLU A 210 -11.93 -15.17 -19.93
CA GLU A 210 -12.17 -16.60 -20.05
C GLU A 210 -13.24 -17.02 -19.03
N PRO A 211 -14.47 -17.38 -19.46
CA PRO A 211 -15.57 -17.72 -18.56
C PRO A 211 -15.21 -18.83 -17.56
N GLU A 212 -14.44 -19.82 -18.00
CA GLU A 212 -14.00 -20.95 -17.16
C GLU A 212 -13.06 -20.48 -16.02
N VAL A 213 -12.20 -19.49 -16.28
CA VAL A 213 -11.31 -18.91 -15.27
C VAL A 213 -12.10 -17.99 -14.34
N LEU A 214 -13.01 -17.20 -14.89
CA LEU A 214 -13.90 -16.33 -14.11
C LEU A 214 -14.79 -17.12 -13.14
N ALA A 215 -15.20 -18.33 -13.52
CA ALA A 215 -16.02 -19.22 -12.69
C ALA A 215 -15.24 -19.86 -11.53
N LYS A 216 -13.90 -19.83 -11.54
CA LYS A 216 -13.07 -20.43 -10.46
C LYS A 216 -13.15 -19.60 -9.18
N PRO A 217 -13.43 -20.19 -8.01
CA PRO A 217 -13.42 -19.49 -6.73
C PRO A 217 -12.08 -18.80 -6.43
N SER A 218 -10.95 -19.41 -6.81
CA SER A 218 -9.62 -18.84 -6.62
C SER A 218 -9.47 -17.46 -7.26
N THR A 219 -10.01 -17.24 -8.46
CA THR A 219 -9.98 -15.94 -9.14
C THR A 219 -10.63 -14.84 -8.29
N TRP A 220 -11.78 -15.13 -7.68
CA TRP A 220 -12.49 -14.21 -6.80
C TRP A 220 -11.77 -13.98 -5.46
N ILE A 221 -11.26 -15.06 -4.85
CA ILE A 221 -10.54 -14.99 -3.56
C ILE A 221 -9.29 -14.12 -3.69
N PHE A 222 -8.46 -14.36 -4.70
CA PHE A 222 -7.24 -13.58 -4.90
C PHE A 222 -7.51 -12.16 -5.39
N ALA A 223 -8.61 -11.92 -6.10
CA ALA A 223 -9.06 -10.57 -6.45
C ALA A 223 -9.52 -9.78 -5.21
N LEU A 224 -10.22 -10.42 -4.27
CA LEU A 224 -10.60 -9.84 -2.99
C LEU A 224 -9.36 -9.48 -2.15
N GLY A 225 -8.42 -10.41 -2.01
CA GLY A 225 -7.17 -10.17 -1.29
C GLY A 225 -6.39 -8.99 -1.88
N GLN A 226 -6.20 -8.97 -3.20
CA GLN A 226 -5.52 -7.90 -3.90
C GLN A 226 -6.19 -6.53 -3.67
N ALA A 227 -7.51 -6.45 -3.78
CA ALA A 227 -8.25 -5.20 -3.57
C ALA A 227 -8.17 -4.71 -2.12
N PHE A 228 -8.20 -5.63 -1.17
CA PHE A 228 -8.09 -5.33 0.26
C PHE A 228 -6.72 -4.72 0.61
N PHE A 229 -5.65 -5.29 0.05
CA PHE A 229 -4.29 -4.80 0.25
C PHE A 229 -4.02 -3.48 -0.47
N SER A 230 -4.46 -3.34 -1.72
CA SER A 230 -4.16 -2.20 -2.58
C SER A 230 -4.63 -0.88 -1.95
N LEU A 231 -5.81 -0.86 -1.36
CA LEU A 231 -6.42 0.35 -0.80
C LEU A 231 -5.89 0.77 0.58
N SER A 232 -4.85 0.14 1.09
CA SER A 232 -4.22 0.45 2.41
C SER A 232 -5.17 0.42 3.61
N VAL A 233 -6.31 -0.27 3.50
CA VAL A 233 -7.26 -0.41 4.61
C VAL A 233 -6.69 -1.33 5.69
N ALA A 234 -5.90 -2.29 5.29
CA ALA A 234 -5.33 -3.32 6.13
C ALA A 234 -4.40 -2.81 7.27
N GLY A 235 -3.80 -1.62 7.13
CA GLY A 235 -2.86 -1.07 8.11
C GLY A 235 -3.37 0.14 8.88
N ASN A 236 -4.67 0.48 8.77
CA ASN A 236 -5.24 1.73 9.30
C ASN A 236 -4.49 3.00 8.82
N GLY A 237 -3.82 2.93 7.68
CA GLY A 237 -3.12 4.07 7.07
C GLY A 237 -4.07 5.19 6.68
N THR A 238 -5.26 4.84 6.21
CA THR A 238 -6.32 5.80 5.90
C THR A 238 -6.96 6.39 7.17
N LEU A 239 -6.98 5.68 8.30
CA LEU A 239 -7.43 6.21 9.59
C LEU A 239 -6.49 7.30 10.10
N ILE A 240 -5.17 7.05 10.10
CA ILE A 240 -4.20 8.06 10.59
C ILE A 240 -4.23 9.31 9.72
N TYR A 241 -4.27 9.19 8.39
CA TYR A 241 -4.39 10.34 7.51
C TYR A 241 -5.76 11.04 7.64
N GLY A 242 -6.83 10.27 7.85
CA GLY A 242 -8.15 10.79 8.19
C GLY A 242 -8.13 11.69 9.42
N SER A 243 -7.32 11.35 10.44
CA SER A 243 -7.22 12.14 11.68
C SER A 243 -6.65 13.56 11.50
N TYR A 244 -6.00 13.81 10.38
CA TYR A 244 -5.44 15.12 10.00
C TYR A 244 -6.38 15.96 9.13
N LEU A 245 -7.59 15.45 8.82
CA LEU A 245 -8.55 16.12 7.95
C LEU A 245 -9.35 17.20 8.67
N PRO A 246 -9.62 18.34 8.00
CA PRO A 246 -10.61 19.28 8.47
C PRO A 246 -12.04 18.72 8.33
N GLU A 247 -12.97 19.29 9.09
CA GLU A 247 -14.39 18.90 9.01
C GLU A 247 -15.05 19.25 7.65
N SER A 248 -14.48 20.21 6.93
CA SER A 248 -14.96 20.65 5.62
C SER A 248 -14.63 19.69 4.47
N GLU A 249 -13.84 18.64 4.71
CA GLU A 249 -13.47 17.69 3.64
C GLU A 249 -14.61 16.71 3.35
N ASP A 250 -14.97 16.57 2.06
CA ASP A 250 -15.89 15.53 1.57
C ASP A 250 -15.15 14.19 1.47
N ILE A 251 -15.20 13.39 2.54
CA ILE A 251 -14.49 12.10 2.62
C ILE A 251 -14.95 11.12 1.54
N PRO A 252 -16.27 10.89 1.29
CA PRO A 252 -16.68 10.00 0.20
C PRO A 252 -16.10 10.36 -1.17
N ALA A 253 -16.05 11.64 -1.51
CA ALA A 253 -15.48 12.09 -2.78
C ALA A 253 -13.95 11.89 -2.81
N SER A 254 -13.27 12.09 -1.71
CA SER A 254 -11.82 11.90 -1.62
C SER A 254 -11.44 10.41 -1.62
N ALA A 255 -12.18 9.56 -0.92
CA ALA A 255 -12.00 8.11 -0.96
C ALA A 255 -12.21 7.52 -2.37
N ALA A 256 -13.22 8.00 -3.10
CA ALA A 256 -13.45 7.59 -4.49
C ALA A 256 -12.26 7.96 -5.41
N ARG A 257 -11.66 9.14 -5.21
CA ARG A 257 -10.46 9.54 -5.95
C ARG A 257 -9.25 8.66 -5.59
N VAL A 258 -9.06 8.37 -4.31
CA VAL A 258 -7.96 7.48 -3.87
C VAL A 258 -8.11 6.10 -4.51
N ALA A 259 -9.30 5.49 -4.44
CA ALA A 259 -9.56 4.19 -5.05
C ALA A 259 -9.36 4.21 -6.58
N LEU A 260 -9.78 5.28 -7.26
CA LEU A 260 -9.58 5.45 -8.69
C LEU A 260 -8.10 5.52 -9.05
N PHE A 261 -7.33 6.38 -8.39
CA PHE A 261 -5.91 6.56 -8.70
C PHE A 261 -5.05 5.37 -8.29
N ASP A 262 -5.40 4.67 -7.20
CA ASP A 262 -4.78 3.39 -6.83
C ASP A 262 -5.00 2.35 -7.93
N THR A 263 -6.24 2.21 -8.39
CA THR A 263 -6.58 1.29 -9.49
C THR A 263 -5.86 1.66 -10.79
N LEU A 264 -5.79 2.96 -11.12
CA LEU A 264 -5.03 3.43 -12.28
C LEU A 264 -3.55 3.10 -12.17
N ALA A 265 -2.93 3.24 -11.00
CA ALA A 265 -1.53 2.88 -10.77
C ALA A 265 -1.31 1.37 -10.96
N ALA A 266 -2.18 0.53 -10.39
CA ALA A 266 -2.14 -0.92 -10.57
C ALA A 266 -2.29 -1.32 -12.04
N MET A 267 -3.25 -0.74 -12.75
CA MET A 267 -3.46 -0.97 -14.18
C MET A 267 -2.28 -0.50 -15.03
N LEU A 268 -1.71 0.68 -14.74
CA LEU A 268 -0.51 1.15 -15.43
C LEU A 268 0.67 0.19 -15.24
N ALA A 269 0.88 -0.30 -14.03
CA ALA A 269 1.92 -1.30 -13.77
C ALA A 269 1.69 -2.59 -14.58
N ALA A 270 0.46 -3.10 -14.62
CA ALA A 270 0.12 -4.28 -15.43
C ALA A 270 0.31 -4.02 -16.93
N LEU A 271 -0.10 -2.84 -17.42
CA LEU A 271 0.02 -2.44 -18.83
C LEU A 271 1.49 -2.19 -19.25
N VAL A 272 2.40 -2.02 -18.32
CA VAL A 272 3.85 -1.97 -18.57
C VAL A 272 4.47 -3.36 -18.48
N ILE A 273 4.25 -4.05 -17.36
CA ILE A 273 4.99 -5.28 -17.01
C ILE A 273 4.54 -6.47 -17.87
N ILE A 274 3.24 -6.69 -17.99
CA ILE A 274 2.72 -7.86 -18.73
C ILE A 274 3.06 -7.81 -20.22
N PRO A 275 2.85 -6.68 -20.94
CA PRO A 275 3.27 -6.60 -22.33
C PRO A 275 4.80 -6.62 -22.50
N ALA A 276 5.58 -6.05 -21.57
CA ALA A 276 7.04 -6.16 -21.60
C ALA A 276 7.49 -7.62 -21.51
N MET A 277 6.93 -8.41 -20.60
CA MET A 277 7.20 -9.85 -20.49
C MET A 277 6.81 -10.61 -21.77
N ALA A 278 5.69 -10.25 -22.39
CA ALA A 278 5.23 -10.88 -23.63
C ALA A 278 6.19 -10.69 -24.82
N THR A 279 6.99 -9.61 -24.82
CA THR A 279 7.97 -9.34 -25.91
C THR A 279 9.08 -10.40 -26.00
N THR A 280 9.40 -11.09 -24.91
CA THR A 280 10.44 -12.13 -24.84
C THR A 280 9.87 -13.55 -24.81
N GLY A 281 8.55 -13.71 -24.86
CA GLY A 281 7.89 -15.01 -24.69
C GLY A 281 8.06 -15.59 -23.28
N ALA A 282 8.50 -14.79 -22.31
CA ALA A 282 8.62 -15.22 -20.92
C ALA A 282 7.25 -15.55 -20.35
N LYS A 283 7.14 -16.63 -19.57
CA LYS A 283 5.94 -16.98 -18.84
C LYS A 283 5.72 -15.97 -17.71
N LEU A 284 4.48 -15.53 -17.58
CA LEU A 284 4.04 -14.56 -16.58
C LEU A 284 3.64 -15.25 -15.26
N ASP A 285 4.33 -16.33 -14.90
CA ASP A 285 4.09 -17.13 -13.69
C ASP A 285 4.99 -16.76 -12.52
N GLN A 286 5.87 -15.77 -12.72
CA GLN A 286 6.80 -15.29 -11.70
C GLN A 286 6.23 -14.09 -10.98
N GLY A 287 6.32 -14.10 -9.67
CA GLY A 287 5.79 -13.04 -8.80
C GLY A 287 6.76 -12.61 -7.71
N GLY A 288 6.30 -11.68 -6.87
CA GLY A 288 7.04 -11.20 -5.72
C GLY A 288 8.33 -10.46 -6.07
N PRO A 289 9.33 -10.45 -5.16
CA PRO A 289 10.60 -9.78 -5.38
C PRO A 289 11.38 -10.30 -6.61
N GLY A 290 11.24 -11.58 -6.95
CA GLY A 290 11.88 -12.17 -8.11
C GLY A 290 11.52 -11.48 -9.42
N LEU A 291 10.25 -11.16 -9.62
CA LEU A 291 9.80 -10.39 -10.78
C LEU A 291 10.55 -9.06 -10.91
N LEU A 292 10.61 -8.30 -9.81
CA LEU A 292 11.16 -6.95 -9.82
C LEU A 292 12.68 -6.89 -9.90
N PHE A 293 13.38 -7.83 -9.26
CA PHE A 293 14.84 -7.76 -9.08
C PHE A 293 15.64 -8.75 -9.93
N ILE A 294 14.97 -9.74 -10.53
CA ILE A 294 15.62 -10.76 -11.37
C ILE A 294 15.09 -10.66 -12.81
N TYR A 295 13.80 -10.91 -12.99
CA TYR A 295 13.21 -11.07 -14.32
C TYR A 295 13.12 -9.74 -15.08
N LEU A 296 12.61 -8.67 -14.46
CA LEU A 296 12.49 -7.38 -15.15
C LEU A 296 13.84 -6.75 -15.50
N PRO A 297 14.88 -6.71 -14.63
CA PRO A 297 16.19 -6.23 -15.04
C PRO A 297 16.82 -7.05 -16.16
N HIS A 298 16.68 -8.40 -16.12
CA HIS A 298 17.14 -9.26 -17.20
C HIS A 298 16.43 -8.94 -18.53
N LEU A 299 15.11 -8.78 -18.50
CA LEU A 299 14.32 -8.39 -19.66
C LEU A 299 14.72 -7.00 -20.19
N ILE A 300 14.74 -5.99 -19.31
CA ILE A 300 15.08 -4.61 -19.67
C ILE A 300 16.46 -4.52 -20.32
N LYS A 301 17.43 -5.34 -19.88
CA LYS A 301 18.77 -5.42 -20.47
C LYS A 301 18.73 -5.76 -21.96
N THR A 302 17.78 -6.57 -22.41
CA THR A 302 17.66 -6.99 -23.81
C THR A 302 16.92 -5.97 -24.68
N MET A 303 16.26 -4.98 -24.07
CA MET A 303 15.47 -3.98 -24.79
C MET A 303 16.35 -2.84 -25.34
N PRO A 304 16.01 -2.25 -26.51
CA PRO A 304 16.67 -1.04 -26.99
C PRO A 304 16.61 0.08 -25.95
N GLY A 305 17.73 0.71 -25.63
CA GLY A 305 17.78 1.75 -24.59
C GLY A 305 17.51 1.26 -23.17
N GLY A 306 17.70 -0.03 -22.89
CA GLY A 306 17.38 -0.67 -21.60
C GLY A 306 17.94 0.06 -20.38
N GLN A 307 19.12 0.69 -20.48
CA GLN A 307 19.66 1.51 -19.39
C GLN A 307 18.75 2.67 -18.98
N ILE A 308 18.20 3.40 -19.95
CA ILE A 308 17.29 4.53 -19.69
C ILE A 308 15.97 4.01 -19.13
N ILE A 309 15.46 2.92 -19.69
CA ILE A 309 14.23 2.26 -19.22
C ILE A 309 14.39 1.79 -17.77
N ALA A 310 15.54 1.19 -17.43
CA ALA A 310 15.81 0.79 -16.04
C ALA A 310 15.84 1.98 -15.07
N ILE A 311 16.45 3.10 -15.47
CA ILE A 311 16.47 4.33 -14.66
C ILE A 311 15.02 4.81 -14.41
N ILE A 312 14.23 4.96 -15.46
CA ILE A 312 12.84 5.43 -15.37
C ILE A 312 12.03 4.48 -14.47
N PHE A 313 12.15 3.17 -14.67
CA PHE A 313 11.42 2.16 -13.93
C PHE A 313 11.78 2.18 -12.43
N PHE A 314 13.06 2.05 -12.08
CA PHE A 314 13.47 1.97 -10.67
C PHE A 314 13.32 3.29 -9.92
N VAL A 315 13.43 4.45 -10.58
CA VAL A 315 13.08 5.74 -9.97
C VAL A 315 11.58 5.77 -9.65
N ALA A 316 10.72 5.37 -10.56
CA ALA A 316 9.29 5.34 -10.32
C ALA A 316 8.91 4.38 -9.18
N VAL A 317 9.50 3.18 -9.16
CA VAL A 317 9.31 2.18 -8.09
C VAL A 317 9.77 2.73 -6.74
N PHE A 318 10.92 3.41 -6.70
CA PHE A 318 11.42 4.04 -5.46
C PHE A 318 10.46 5.12 -4.93
N LEU A 319 9.95 5.97 -5.80
CA LEU A 319 8.99 7.02 -5.40
C LEU A 319 7.71 6.42 -4.82
N ALA A 320 7.14 5.41 -5.46
CA ALA A 320 5.95 4.71 -4.97
C ALA A 320 6.20 4.00 -3.63
N GLY A 321 7.32 3.28 -3.52
CA GLY A 321 7.67 2.61 -2.27
C GLY A 321 7.93 3.58 -1.11
N MET A 322 8.57 4.73 -1.39
CA MET A 322 8.87 5.72 -0.37
C MET A 322 7.59 6.37 0.19
N THR A 323 6.60 6.66 -0.65
CA THR A 323 5.33 7.25 -0.19
C THR A 323 4.53 6.29 0.69
N SER A 324 4.53 4.99 0.36
CA SER A 324 3.91 3.96 1.20
C SER A 324 4.66 3.79 2.53
N LEU A 325 6.00 3.78 2.51
CA LEU A 325 6.82 3.66 3.71
C LEU A 325 6.56 4.83 4.70
N MET A 326 6.44 6.05 4.18
CA MET A 326 6.08 7.22 5.01
C MET A 326 4.74 7.03 5.73
N ASN A 327 3.73 6.51 5.05
CA ASN A 327 2.42 6.26 5.67
C ASN A 327 2.49 5.20 6.76
N LEU A 328 3.22 4.09 6.51
CA LEU A 328 3.36 3.01 7.48
C LEU A 328 4.06 3.46 8.77
N TYR A 329 5.05 4.32 8.68
CA TYR A 329 5.73 4.87 9.86
C TYR A 329 4.93 5.97 10.57
N GLU A 330 4.00 6.64 9.89
CA GLU A 330 3.25 7.77 10.46
C GLU A 330 2.38 7.36 11.66
N ALA A 331 1.67 6.23 11.58
CA ALA A 331 0.81 5.78 12.68
C ALA A 331 1.60 5.46 13.97
N PRO A 332 2.73 4.74 13.94
CA PRO A 332 3.62 4.57 15.11
C PRO A 332 4.17 5.89 15.65
N ILE A 333 4.64 6.79 14.77
CA ILE A 333 5.17 8.10 15.19
C ILE A 333 4.10 8.93 15.90
N ALA A 334 2.91 9.03 15.32
CA ALA A 334 1.79 9.73 15.94
C ALA A 334 1.39 9.10 17.28
N THR A 335 1.45 7.78 17.39
CA THR A 335 1.19 7.06 18.65
C THR A 335 2.20 7.42 19.73
N VAL A 336 3.52 7.48 19.40
CA VAL A 336 4.53 7.92 20.35
C VAL A 336 4.25 9.36 20.80
N GLN A 337 3.93 10.27 19.87
CA GLN A 337 3.57 11.65 20.21
C GLN A 337 2.36 11.73 21.16
N GLU A 338 1.32 10.93 20.90
CA GLU A 338 0.09 10.93 21.70
C GLU A 338 0.30 10.36 23.10
N LYS A 339 1.01 9.24 23.22
CA LYS A 339 1.16 8.52 24.50
C LYS A 339 2.26 9.09 25.39
N THR A 340 3.31 9.69 24.82
CA THR A 340 4.45 10.20 25.60
C THR A 340 4.45 11.71 25.73
N GLY A 341 3.70 12.42 24.87
CA GLY A 341 3.74 13.89 24.78
C GLY A 341 5.02 14.46 24.13
N LEU A 342 5.88 13.61 23.58
CA LEU A 342 7.08 14.01 22.85
C LEU A 342 6.73 14.84 21.61
N GLY A 343 7.68 15.69 21.18
CA GLY A 343 7.57 16.41 19.91
C GLY A 343 7.76 15.50 18.70
N ARG A 344 7.54 16.04 17.50
CA ARG A 344 7.65 15.30 16.24
C ARG A 344 9.02 14.65 16.04
N ILE A 345 10.09 15.44 16.13
CA ILE A 345 11.46 14.97 15.89
C ILE A 345 11.87 13.84 16.84
N PRO A 346 11.77 13.97 18.17
CA PRO A 346 12.13 12.87 19.07
C PRO A 346 11.24 11.62 18.87
N SER A 347 9.97 11.76 18.50
CA SER A 347 9.12 10.61 18.19
C SER A 347 9.59 9.89 16.92
N CYS A 348 9.99 10.63 15.89
CA CYS A 348 10.61 10.04 14.69
C CYS A 348 11.92 9.33 15.04
N MET A 349 12.75 9.91 15.92
CA MET A 349 14.01 9.27 16.33
C MET A 349 13.79 7.95 17.07
N VAL A 350 12.83 7.90 18.00
CA VAL A 350 12.47 6.66 18.71
C VAL A 350 12.04 5.57 17.72
N ILE A 351 11.15 5.90 16.80
CA ILE A 351 10.68 4.94 15.79
C ILE A 351 11.78 4.59 14.78
N ALA A 352 12.65 5.52 14.43
CA ALA A 352 13.81 5.26 13.58
C ALA A 352 14.76 4.22 14.21
N VAL A 353 15.08 4.36 15.49
CA VAL A 353 15.94 3.39 16.21
C VAL A 353 15.31 2.00 16.21
N ILE A 354 14.01 1.90 16.51
CA ILE A 354 13.29 0.62 16.44
C ILE A 354 13.33 0.07 15.02
N GLY A 355 13.06 0.91 14.02
CA GLY A 355 13.08 0.53 12.60
C GLY A 355 14.45 0.04 12.14
N VAL A 356 15.54 0.73 12.53
CA VAL A 356 16.92 0.32 12.23
C VAL A 356 17.21 -1.06 12.82
N VAL A 357 17.04 -1.21 14.13
CA VAL A 357 17.41 -2.44 14.83
C VAL A 357 16.60 -3.64 14.30
N ALA A 358 15.26 -3.49 14.23
CA ALA A 358 14.42 -4.58 13.81
C ALA A 358 14.60 -4.93 12.33
N SER A 359 14.73 -3.94 11.43
CA SER A 359 14.92 -4.21 10.00
C SER A 359 16.26 -4.91 9.69
N LEU A 360 17.32 -4.63 10.46
CA LEU A 360 18.58 -5.36 10.35
C LEU A 360 18.45 -6.82 10.75
N LEU A 361 17.67 -7.12 11.79
CA LEU A 361 17.50 -8.47 12.32
C LEU A 361 16.63 -9.36 11.42
N ILE A 362 15.66 -8.79 10.70
CA ILE A 362 14.68 -9.57 9.93
C ILE A 362 15.06 -9.81 8.46
N GLN A 363 16.21 -9.32 7.98
CA GLN A 363 16.58 -9.40 6.56
C GLN A 363 16.45 -10.81 5.98
N GLY A 364 16.91 -11.83 6.72
CA GLY A 364 16.86 -13.24 6.29
C GLY A 364 15.47 -13.88 6.30
N ILE A 365 14.49 -13.26 6.96
CA ILE A 365 13.13 -13.78 7.12
C ILE A 365 12.06 -12.79 6.66
N VAL A 366 12.44 -11.77 5.86
CA VAL A 366 11.54 -10.68 5.50
C VAL A 366 10.27 -11.16 4.77
N SER A 367 10.35 -12.21 3.96
CA SER A 367 9.16 -12.77 3.29
C SER A 367 8.18 -13.35 4.31
N ASP A 368 8.63 -14.26 5.18
CA ASP A 368 7.79 -14.86 6.23
C ASP A 368 7.24 -13.79 7.20
N TRP A 369 8.07 -12.77 7.50
CA TRP A 369 7.67 -11.63 8.30
C TRP A 369 6.50 -10.87 7.67
N MET A 370 6.59 -10.55 6.38
CA MET A 370 5.54 -9.85 5.64
C MET A 370 4.28 -10.70 5.50
N ASP A 371 4.43 -12.01 5.30
CA ASP A 371 3.31 -12.95 5.19
C ASP A 371 2.52 -13.02 6.50
N VAL A 372 3.18 -13.13 7.66
CA VAL A 372 2.50 -13.09 8.96
C VAL A 372 1.69 -11.82 9.13
N LEU A 373 2.25 -10.67 8.76
CA LEU A 373 1.56 -9.39 8.91
C LEU A 373 0.37 -9.27 7.97
N SER A 374 0.55 -9.65 6.72
CA SER A 374 -0.48 -9.54 5.69
C SER A 374 -1.64 -10.52 5.92
N ILE A 375 -1.34 -11.73 6.35
CA ILE A 375 -2.35 -12.78 6.58
C ILE A 375 -3.14 -12.53 7.86
N TYR A 376 -2.48 -12.17 8.97
CA TYR A 376 -3.11 -12.15 10.28
C TYR A 376 -3.41 -10.73 10.78
N ILE A 377 -2.39 -9.86 10.81
CA ILE A 377 -2.49 -8.60 11.55
C ILE A 377 -3.30 -7.55 10.79
N CYS A 378 -3.07 -7.43 9.48
CA CYS A 378 -3.74 -6.43 8.67
C CYS A 378 -5.26 -6.63 8.59
N PRO A 379 -5.80 -7.82 8.29
CA PRO A 379 -7.25 -8.04 8.29
C PRO A 379 -7.89 -7.86 9.67
N LEU A 380 -7.19 -8.24 10.75
CA LEU A 380 -7.65 -7.99 12.11
C LEU A 380 -7.75 -6.49 12.41
N GLY A 381 -6.73 -5.71 12.03
CA GLY A 381 -6.73 -4.26 12.20
C GLY A 381 -7.92 -3.59 11.51
N ALA A 382 -8.17 -3.95 10.24
CA ALA A 382 -9.30 -3.45 9.49
C ALA A 382 -10.66 -3.87 10.08
N GLY A 383 -10.79 -5.14 10.46
CA GLY A 383 -12.01 -5.68 11.07
C GLY A 383 -12.34 -4.97 12.39
N PHE A 384 -11.35 -4.79 13.25
CA PHE A 384 -11.55 -4.07 14.53
C PHE A 384 -11.84 -2.59 14.33
N ALA A 385 -11.19 -1.90 13.39
CA ALA A 385 -11.55 -0.52 13.04
C ALA A 385 -13.00 -0.42 12.58
N GLY A 386 -13.43 -1.35 11.74
CA GLY A 386 -14.81 -1.47 11.30
C GLY A 386 -15.80 -1.69 12.46
N ILE A 387 -15.50 -2.63 13.39
CA ILE A 387 -16.31 -2.87 14.58
C ILE A 387 -16.41 -1.59 15.43
N MET A 388 -15.27 -0.92 15.71
CA MET A 388 -15.26 0.29 16.53
C MET A 388 -16.10 1.39 15.91
N PHE A 389 -15.98 1.62 14.62
CA PHE A 389 -16.68 2.71 13.94
C PHE A 389 -18.17 2.38 13.70
N PHE A 390 -18.47 1.21 13.11
CA PHE A 390 -19.85 0.89 12.69
C PHE A 390 -20.70 0.24 13.79
N TRP A 391 -20.11 -0.57 14.69
CA TRP A 391 -20.90 -1.25 15.72
C TRP A 391 -20.90 -0.52 17.05
N ILE A 392 -19.74 -0.01 17.47
CA ILE A 392 -19.59 0.61 18.79
C ILE A 392 -20.08 2.05 18.77
N PHE A 393 -19.56 2.93 17.94
CA PHE A 393 -20.09 4.29 17.77
C PHE A 393 -21.52 4.29 17.21
N GLY A 394 -21.81 3.40 16.28
CA GLY A 394 -23.15 3.18 15.76
C GLY A 394 -23.61 4.21 14.74
N ARG A 395 -24.85 4.02 14.26
CA ARG A 395 -25.38 4.67 13.06
C ARG A 395 -25.37 6.21 13.12
N SER A 396 -25.88 6.78 14.20
CA SER A 396 -25.99 8.25 14.32
C SER A 396 -24.64 8.95 14.22
N TYR A 397 -23.61 8.40 14.90
CA TYR A 397 -22.27 8.96 14.84
C TYR A 397 -21.66 8.81 13.45
N VAL A 398 -21.75 7.62 12.84
CA VAL A 398 -21.25 7.35 11.51
C VAL A 398 -21.87 8.29 10.47
N GLU A 399 -23.20 8.41 10.45
CA GLU A 399 -23.90 9.29 9.52
C GLU A 399 -23.54 10.77 9.75
N SER A 400 -23.38 11.20 11.00
CA SER A 400 -22.92 12.56 11.32
C SER A 400 -21.54 12.86 10.78
N GLN A 401 -20.60 11.92 10.91
CA GLN A 401 -19.24 12.11 10.40
C GLN A 401 -19.18 12.12 8.86
N ILE A 402 -19.92 11.27 8.19
CA ILE A 402 -19.89 11.16 6.72
C ILE A 402 -20.58 12.37 6.06
N SER A 403 -21.56 12.96 6.73
CA SER A 403 -22.28 14.13 6.21
C SER A 403 -21.45 15.42 6.28
N LYS A 404 -20.41 15.49 7.11
CA LYS A 404 -19.54 16.66 7.19
C LYS A 404 -18.80 16.90 5.87
N GLY A 405 -18.71 18.19 5.48
CA GLY A 405 -18.07 18.61 4.24
C GLY A 405 -18.87 18.31 2.97
N ARG A 406 -20.15 17.94 3.09
CA ARG A 406 -21.03 17.62 1.97
C ARG A 406 -22.27 18.50 1.94
N GLU A 407 -22.66 18.91 0.75
CA GLU A 407 -23.95 19.60 0.53
C GLU A 407 -25.13 18.63 0.44
N LYS A 408 -24.88 17.41 -0.06
CA LYS A 408 -25.92 16.39 -0.25
C LYS A 408 -25.73 15.23 0.72
N PRO A 409 -26.82 14.67 1.26
CA PRO A 409 -26.76 13.51 2.13
C PRO A 409 -26.13 12.31 1.37
N PHE A 410 -25.37 11.49 2.11
CA PHE A 410 -24.82 10.26 1.56
C PHE A 410 -25.88 9.17 1.52
N THR A 411 -25.64 8.10 0.75
CA THR A 411 -26.62 7.03 0.56
C THR A 411 -26.98 6.33 1.88
N LYS A 412 -28.28 6.08 2.07
CA LYS A 412 -28.80 5.34 3.24
C LYS A 412 -28.30 3.88 3.34
N TYR A 413 -27.79 3.34 2.23
CA TYR A 413 -27.26 1.97 2.18
C TYR A 413 -25.83 1.85 2.72
N PHE A 414 -25.11 2.96 2.89
CA PHE A 414 -23.73 2.95 3.34
C PHE A 414 -23.57 2.22 4.68
N TYR A 415 -24.29 2.65 5.70
CA TYR A 415 -24.17 2.08 7.05
C TYR A 415 -24.47 0.58 7.10
N PRO A 416 -25.60 0.08 6.55
CA PRO A 416 -25.87 -1.35 6.56
C PRO A 416 -24.84 -2.17 5.74
N VAL A 417 -24.35 -1.67 4.60
CA VAL A 417 -23.31 -2.35 3.82
C VAL A 417 -22.02 -2.44 4.63
N CYS A 418 -21.61 -1.36 5.28
CA CYS A 418 -20.41 -1.40 6.12
C CYS A 418 -20.57 -2.34 7.30
N LYS A 419 -21.69 -2.31 7.97
CA LYS A 419 -21.96 -3.10 9.19
C LYS A 419 -22.09 -4.59 8.91
N TYR A 420 -22.80 -4.98 7.85
CA TYR A 420 -23.21 -6.36 7.61
C TYR A 420 -22.48 -7.05 6.46
N LEU A 421 -21.74 -6.31 5.64
CA LEU A 421 -20.97 -6.89 4.54
C LEU A 421 -19.46 -6.63 4.74
N TYR A 422 -19.02 -5.38 4.90
CA TYR A 422 -17.60 -5.07 4.97
C TYR A 422 -16.90 -5.73 6.17
N ILE A 423 -17.46 -5.63 7.37
CA ILE A 423 -16.84 -6.24 8.57
C ILE A 423 -16.71 -7.76 8.43
N PRO A 424 -17.75 -8.52 8.05
CA PRO A 424 -17.61 -9.95 7.75
C PRO A 424 -16.57 -10.25 6.66
N VAL A 425 -16.47 -9.40 5.62
CA VAL A 425 -15.46 -9.55 4.56
C VAL A 425 -14.05 -9.42 5.13
N CYS A 426 -13.77 -8.51 6.07
CA CYS A 426 -12.46 -8.42 6.70
C CYS A 426 -12.05 -9.73 7.39
N PHE A 427 -12.98 -10.35 8.13
CA PHE A 427 -12.73 -11.64 8.80
C PHE A 427 -12.69 -12.81 7.81
N LEU A 428 -13.45 -12.74 6.70
CA LEU A 428 -13.35 -13.70 5.62
C LEU A 428 -11.95 -13.65 4.97
N VAL A 429 -11.41 -12.45 4.71
CA VAL A 429 -10.03 -12.28 4.21
C VAL A 429 -9.02 -12.91 5.15
N LEU A 430 -9.17 -12.72 6.48
CA LEU A 430 -8.34 -13.37 7.48
C LEU A 430 -8.43 -14.90 7.37
N ILE A 431 -9.62 -15.47 7.39
CA ILE A 431 -9.84 -16.92 7.34
C ILE A 431 -9.26 -17.51 6.05
N LEU A 432 -9.57 -16.91 4.90
CA LEU A 432 -9.06 -17.37 3.61
C LEU A 432 -7.53 -17.23 3.53
N GLY A 433 -6.97 -16.15 4.07
CA GLY A 433 -5.53 -15.95 4.16
C GLY A 433 -4.84 -17.05 4.96
N VAL A 434 -5.40 -17.41 6.12
CA VAL A 434 -4.86 -18.50 6.96
C VAL A 434 -4.97 -19.87 6.27
N VAL A 435 -6.10 -20.16 5.65
CA VAL A 435 -6.35 -21.46 5.00
C VAL A 435 -5.51 -21.66 3.74
N LEU A 436 -5.28 -20.59 2.97
CA LEU A 436 -4.60 -20.65 1.67
C LEU A 436 -3.13 -20.22 1.73
N GLY A 437 -2.61 -19.87 2.92
CA GLY A 437 -1.23 -19.40 3.07
C GLY A 437 -0.96 -18.01 2.47
N GLY A 438 -2.01 -17.17 2.44
CA GLY A 438 -1.98 -15.82 1.89
C GLY A 438 -2.84 -15.67 0.64
N ILE A 439 -3.55 -14.55 0.55
CA ILE A 439 -4.40 -14.18 -0.61
C ILE A 439 -4.11 -12.78 -1.13
N GLY A 440 -3.32 -12.02 -0.38
CA GLY A 440 -2.91 -10.65 -0.70
C GLY A 440 -1.47 -10.55 -1.13
#